data_8ec49721f91829f4c090b7fd82c84db7
#
_entry.id   8ec49721f91829f4c090b7fd82c84db7
#
_cell.length_a   1.000
_cell.length_b   1.000
_cell.length_c   1.000
_cell.angle_alpha   90.00
_cell.angle_beta   90.00
_cell.angle_gamma   90.00
#
_symmetry.space_group_name_H-M   'P 1'
#
loop_
_entity.id
_entity.type
_entity.pdbx_description
1 polymer ?
#
loop_
_entity_poly.entity_id
_entity_poly.type
_entity_poly.pdbx_seq_one_letter_code
_entity_poly.pdbx_strand_id
1 'polypeptide(L)'
;MSFKKKFLTLSAITAGTLSALHIFNRFIYHISTIDNILAKNGENYYDWTYGRIFYTKEGSGSPILLVHDLNVCSSSYEWNKIKNDLAKTNTVYTIDLLGCGLSEKPNLTYTNYLYVQLLTDFIKNVIGEKTDIISTGHSASIALMTCANDDTVIDRILLINPESIIDASKTPKHYNKVLKYILCTPIIGTFIYNLLVSKDRIEENFMTDYFYDHCKFRKRDLAAYVEASQSEKSHGRYLYANICSNFTNANVLNCLSKIDNSIFIIVGNGNPEHSLAASQYQNQLPAIEICEINKTKYLPQLEAPTDVLENIKIYFDLTA
;
A
#
# COMPACT_ATOMS: atom_id res chain seq x y z
N MET A 1 -19.33 49.87 -12.99
CA MET A 1 -18.14 49.54 -12.15
C MET A 1 -16.92 49.45 -13.08
N SER A 2 -15.85 50.24 -12.81
CA SER A 2 -14.65 50.26 -13.69
C SER A 2 -14.01 48.85 -13.76
N PHE A 3 -13.48 48.47 -14.91
CA PHE A 3 -12.77 47.20 -15.15
C PHE A 3 -11.74 46.90 -14.04
N LYS A 4 -10.98 47.90 -13.61
CA LYS A 4 -10.03 47.79 -12.49
C LYS A 4 -10.70 47.33 -11.17
N LYS A 5 -11.91 47.86 -10.82
CA LYS A 5 -12.62 47.45 -9.61
C LYS A 5 -13.12 46.00 -9.70
N LYS A 6 -13.66 45.58 -10.87
CA LYS A 6 -14.09 44.20 -11.10
C LYS A 6 -12.92 43.23 -10.98
N PHE A 7 -11.78 43.57 -11.60
CA PHE A 7 -10.56 42.75 -11.50
C PHE A 7 -10.04 42.65 -10.07
N LEU A 8 -9.98 43.75 -9.33
CA LEU A 8 -9.54 43.76 -7.93
C LEU A 8 -10.48 42.91 -7.04
N THR A 9 -11.79 43.06 -7.24
CA THR A 9 -12.78 42.25 -6.49
C THR A 9 -12.63 40.77 -6.81
N LEU A 10 -12.48 40.38 -8.06
CA LEU A 10 -12.27 38.99 -8.48
C LEU A 10 -10.98 38.42 -7.86
N SER A 11 -9.88 39.16 -7.93
CA SER A 11 -8.60 38.75 -7.33
C SER A 11 -8.70 38.58 -5.82
N ALA A 12 -9.41 39.47 -5.12
CA ALA A 12 -9.62 39.39 -3.68
C ALA A 12 -10.47 38.15 -3.30
N ILE A 13 -11.54 37.86 -4.04
CA ILE A 13 -12.37 36.66 -3.84
C ILE A 13 -11.54 35.41 -4.09
N THR A 14 -10.77 35.34 -5.18
CA THR A 14 -9.93 34.17 -5.49
C THR A 14 -8.88 33.95 -4.39
N ALA A 15 -8.19 34.99 -3.96
CA ALA A 15 -7.21 34.91 -2.88
C ALA A 15 -7.84 34.45 -1.57
N GLY A 16 -9.02 35.00 -1.22
CA GLY A 16 -9.77 34.60 -0.04
C GLY A 16 -10.19 33.13 -0.08
N THR A 17 -10.71 32.66 -1.22
CA THR A 17 -11.08 31.25 -1.41
C THR A 17 -9.87 30.31 -1.28
N LEU A 18 -8.77 30.62 -1.94
CA LEU A 18 -7.54 29.82 -1.87
C LEU A 18 -6.99 29.76 -0.42
N SER A 19 -7.06 30.90 0.29
CA SER A 19 -6.65 30.94 1.70
C SER A 19 -7.53 30.07 2.58
N ALA A 20 -8.86 30.12 2.40
CA ALA A 20 -9.79 29.26 3.13
C ALA A 20 -9.55 27.77 2.86
N LEU A 21 -9.34 27.39 1.60
CA LEU A 21 -8.99 26.01 1.23
C LEU A 21 -7.66 25.57 1.84
N HIS A 22 -6.65 26.45 1.85
CA HIS A 22 -5.36 26.14 2.47
C HIS A 22 -5.50 25.92 3.98
N ILE A 23 -6.27 26.76 4.68
CA ILE A 23 -6.53 26.59 6.12
C ILE A 23 -7.26 25.28 6.37
N PHE A 24 -8.29 24.96 5.57
CA PHE A 24 -9.02 23.69 5.67
C PHE A 24 -8.08 22.49 5.48
N ASN A 25 -7.24 22.48 4.45
CA ASN A 25 -6.28 21.41 4.22
C ASN A 25 -5.29 21.22 5.40
N ARG A 26 -4.83 22.34 5.98
CA ARG A 26 -3.96 22.30 7.17
C ARG A 26 -4.69 21.75 8.40
N PHE A 27 -5.95 22.08 8.56
CA PHE A 27 -6.77 21.57 9.65
C PHE A 27 -6.97 20.05 9.53
N ILE A 28 -7.35 19.55 8.34
CA ILE A 28 -7.48 18.10 8.09
C ILE A 28 -6.18 17.37 8.41
N TYR A 29 -5.07 17.85 7.89
CA TYR A 29 -3.76 17.27 8.19
C TYR A 29 -3.51 17.18 9.69
N HIS A 30 -3.72 18.27 10.42
CA HIS A 30 -3.42 18.35 11.85
C HIS A 30 -4.27 17.39 12.68
N ILE A 31 -5.59 17.34 12.45
CA ILE A 31 -6.47 16.44 13.21
C ILE A 31 -6.24 14.97 12.87
N SER A 32 -5.80 14.67 11.66
CA SER A 32 -5.56 13.29 11.22
C SER A 32 -4.23 12.72 11.70
N THR A 33 -3.27 13.56 12.10
CA THR A 33 -1.93 13.15 12.51
C THR A 33 -1.62 13.45 13.98
N ILE A 34 -2.59 13.95 14.75
CA ILE A 34 -2.39 14.36 16.14
C ILE A 34 -2.06 13.19 17.07
N ASP A 35 -2.64 12.02 16.80
CA ASP A 35 -2.47 10.83 17.64
C ASP A 35 -1.13 10.11 17.42
N ASN A 36 -0.42 10.43 16.33
CA ASN A 36 0.91 9.90 15.98
C ASN A 36 1.01 8.39 16.16
N ILE A 37 0.05 7.65 15.59
CA ILE A 37 -0.13 6.19 15.79
C ILE A 37 0.95 5.40 15.07
N LEU A 38 1.40 5.89 13.91
CA LEU A 38 2.37 5.22 13.05
C LEU A 38 3.79 5.35 13.57
N ALA A 39 4.13 6.48 14.21
CA ALA A 39 5.46 6.69 14.78
C ALA A 39 5.71 5.73 15.95
N LYS A 40 6.86 5.07 15.95
CA LYS A 40 7.29 4.12 16.98
C LYS A 40 8.75 4.35 17.34
N ASN A 41 9.14 3.95 18.56
CA ASN A 41 10.54 3.89 18.95
C ASN A 41 11.27 2.82 18.10
N GLY A 42 12.47 3.12 17.63
CA GLY A 42 13.27 2.22 16.79
C GLY A 42 13.02 2.38 15.29
N GLU A 43 12.68 3.58 14.86
CA GLU A 43 12.51 3.92 13.44
C GLU A 43 13.83 3.80 12.69
N ASN A 44 13.80 3.06 11.57
CA ASN A 44 14.91 3.00 10.63
C ASN A 44 14.48 3.63 9.30
N TYR A 45 15.41 4.30 8.67
CA TYR A 45 15.21 4.87 7.34
C TYR A 45 16.32 4.39 6.40
N TYR A 46 15.92 3.98 5.21
CA TYR A 46 16.81 3.71 4.10
C TYR A 46 16.80 4.91 3.16
N ASP A 47 17.96 5.57 3.02
CA ASP A 47 18.12 6.70 2.11
C ASP A 47 18.22 6.18 0.68
N TRP A 48 17.06 6.10 0.02
CA TRP A 48 16.96 5.64 -1.35
C TRP A 48 16.99 6.83 -2.33
N THR A 49 17.36 6.58 -3.59
CA THR A 49 17.57 7.62 -4.60
C THR A 49 16.36 8.57 -4.77
N TYR A 50 15.15 8.07 -4.60
CA TYR A 50 13.92 8.86 -4.82
C TYR A 50 13.24 9.32 -3.53
N GLY A 51 13.82 9.06 -2.36
CA GLY A 51 13.30 9.50 -1.08
C GLY A 51 13.60 8.52 0.05
N ARG A 52 13.42 8.96 1.28
CA ARG A 52 13.66 8.13 2.46
C ARG A 52 12.53 7.12 2.65
N ILE A 53 12.91 5.88 2.88
CA ILE A 53 12.03 4.75 3.04
C ILE A 53 12.05 4.31 4.51
N PHE A 54 10.91 4.38 5.15
CA PHE A 54 10.73 3.88 6.50
C PHE A 54 10.65 2.35 6.49
N TYR A 55 11.33 1.72 7.46
CA TYR A 55 11.22 0.29 7.69
C TYR A 55 11.43 -0.07 9.15
N THR A 56 10.97 -1.26 9.55
CA THR A 56 11.32 -1.86 10.84
C THR A 56 12.06 -3.17 10.62
N LYS A 57 12.91 -3.53 11.59
CA LYS A 57 13.61 -4.81 11.64
C LYS A 57 13.45 -5.39 13.03
N GLU A 58 12.89 -6.59 13.14
CA GLU A 58 12.61 -7.24 14.42
C GLU A 58 12.97 -8.73 14.35
N GLY A 59 13.41 -9.32 15.46
CA GLY A 59 13.72 -10.75 15.55
C GLY A 59 15.11 -11.14 15.01
N SER A 60 15.31 -12.45 14.83
CA SER A 60 16.54 -13.05 14.30
C SER A 60 16.23 -14.37 13.61
N GLY A 61 17.00 -14.75 12.60
CA GLY A 61 16.79 -15.91 11.74
C GLY A 61 16.65 -15.52 10.29
N SER A 62 16.12 -16.41 9.45
CA SER A 62 15.95 -16.15 8.01
C SER A 62 15.07 -14.92 7.76
N PRO A 63 15.41 -14.08 6.78
CA PRO A 63 14.70 -12.83 6.55
C PRO A 63 13.32 -13.06 5.92
N ILE A 64 12.34 -12.28 6.39
CA ILE A 64 11.01 -12.17 5.79
C ILE A 64 10.72 -10.68 5.58
N LEU A 65 10.38 -10.31 4.35
CA LEU A 65 9.96 -8.96 3.99
C LEU A 65 8.43 -8.87 3.89
N LEU A 66 7.82 -8.03 4.71
CA LEU A 66 6.39 -7.77 4.72
C LEU A 66 6.11 -6.45 3.98
N VAL A 67 5.38 -6.54 2.87
CA VAL A 67 5.03 -5.40 2.00
C VAL A 67 3.53 -5.17 2.03
N HIS A 68 3.11 -4.03 2.60
CA HIS A 68 1.71 -3.62 2.67
C HIS A 68 1.12 -3.31 1.28
N ASP A 69 -0.20 -3.21 1.19
CA ASP A 69 -0.88 -2.82 -0.05
C ASP A 69 -0.40 -1.47 -0.58
N LEU A 70 -0.22 -1.34 -1.88
CA LEU A 70 0.13 -0.07 -2.53
C LEU A 70 -1.10 0.85 -2.60
N ASN A 71 -1.46 1.37 -1.45
CA ASN A 71 -2.56 2.30 -1.25
C ASN A 71 -2.11 3.43 -0.33
N VAL A 72 -2.58 4.65 -0.57
CA VAL A 72 -2.18 5.84 0.21
C VAL A 72 -2.59 5.78 1.68
N CYS A 73 -3.57 4.94 2.02
CA CYS A 73 -4.01 4.70 3.39
C CYS A 73 -3.23 3.59 4.08
N SER A 74 -2.49 2.77 3.33
CA SER A 74 -1.76 1.61 3.82
C SER A 74 -0.38 1.97 4.35
N SER A 75 0.13 1.15 5.23
CA SER A 75 1.48 1.23 5.80
C SER A 75 1.86 -0.11 6.42
N SER A 76 3.06 -0.22 6.93
CA SER A 76 3.53 -1.36 7.74
C SER A 76 2.62 -1.68 8.94
N TYR A 77 1.70 -0.80 9.30
CA TYR A 77 0.67 -1.05 10.31
C TYR A 77 -0.20 -2.28 9.98
N GLU A 78 -0.37 -2.64 8.72
CA GLU A 78 -1.11 -3.84 8.31
C GLU A 78 -0.59 -5.13 8.97
N TRP A 79 0.68 -5.16 9.33
CA TRP A 79 1.37 -6.31 9.89
C TRP A 79 1.40 -6.35 11.42
N ASN A 80 0.79 -5.36 12.09
CA ASN A 80 0.92 -5.16 13.55
C ASN A 80 0.43 -6.34 14.40
N LYS A 81 -0.47 -7.18 13.87
CA LYS A 81 -1.03 -8.32 14.59
C LYS A 81 -0.25 -9.62 14.41
N ILE A 82 0.61 -9.72 13.38
CA ILE A 82 1.33 -10.96 13.05
C ILE A 82 2.85 -10.84 13.10
N LYS A 83 3.40 -9.64 12.88
CA LYS A 83 4.86 -9.45 12.76
C LYS A 83 5.64 -9.90 13.99
N ASN A 84 5.12 -9.69 15.22
CA ASN A 84 5.80 -10.05 16.44
C ASN A 84 5.89 -11.58 16.64
N ASP A 85 4.89 -12.32 16.15
CA ASP A 85 4.92 -13.79 16.19
C ASP A 85 5.88 -14.36 15.16
N LEU A 86 5.96 -13.78 13.96
CA LEU A 86 6.96 -14.13 12.95
C LEU A 86 8.39 -13.79 13.41
N ALA A 87 8.56 -12.70 14.15
CA ALA A 87 9.86 -12.27 14.67
C ALA A 87 10.43 -13.19 15.78
N LYS A 88 9.66 -14.17 16.27
CA LYS A 88 10.18 -15.17 17.24
C LYS A 88 11.18 -16.12 16.62
N THR A 89 11.05 -16.40 15.33
CA THR A 89 11.87 -17.37 14.57
C THR A 89 12.59 -16.80 13.37
N ASN A 90 12.24 -15.59 12.96
CA ASN A 90 12.71 -14.95 11.73
C ASN A 90 13.19 -13.52 11.97
N THR A 91 14.03 -13.02 11.07
CA THR A 91 14.30 -11.59 10.97
C THR A 91 13.22 -10.97 10.09
N VAL A 92 12.27 -10.27 10.70
CA VAL A 92 11.12 -9.68 10.03
C VAL A 92 11.40 -8.23 9.68
N TYR A 93 11.35 -7.92 8.40
CA TYR A 93 11.39 -6.55 7.90
C TYR A 93 9.98 -6.12 7.48
N THR A 94 9.55 -4.94 7.91
CA THR A 94 8.37 -4.28 7.35
C THR A 94 8.81 -3.00 6.67
N ILE A 95 8.27 -2.69 5.51
CA ILE A 95 8.61 -1.49 4.73
C ILE A 95 7.35 -0.66 4.51
N ASP A 96 7.46 0.66 4.65
CA ASP A 96 6.47 1.58 4.09
C ASP A 96 6.93 1.95 2.66
N LEU A 97 6.12 1.64 1.67
CA LEU A 97 6.45 1.96 0.28
C LEU A 97 6.54 3.47 0.05
N LEU A 98 7.37 3.92 -0.89
CA LEU A 98 7.49 5.33 -1.23
C LEU A 98 6.10 5.92 -1.54
N GLY A 99 5.74 7.01 -0.91
CA GLY A 99 4.40 7.60 -1.05
C GLY A 99 3.39 7.13 0.00
N CYS A 100 3.72 6.12 0.82
CA CYS A 100 2.86 5.53 1.85
C CYS A 100 3.42 5.74 3.27
N GLY A 101 2.57 5.55 4.27
CA GLY A 101 2.94 5.50 5.69
C GLY A 101 3.86 6.63 6.15
N LEU A 102 5.00 6.27 6.75
CA LEU A 102 6.05 7.18 7.21
C LEU A 102 7.18 7.40 6.17
N SER A 103 7.13 6.71 5.03
CA SER A 103 8.07 6.97 3.93
C SER A 103 7.79 8.29 3.25
N GLU A 104 8.83 8.87 2.67
CA GLU A 104 8.74 10.15 1.96
C GLU A 104 7.75 10.09 0.78
N LYS A 105 7.08 11.20 0.48
CA LYS A 105 6.03 11.32 -0.52
C LYS A 105 6.37 12.36 -1.58
N PRO A 106 7.43 12.16 -2.36
CA PRO A 106 7.87 13.13 -3.35
C PRO A 106 6.87 13.32 -4.50
N ASN A 107 6.88 14.50 -5.10
CA ASN A 107 6.08 14.79 -6.30
C ASN A 107 6.77 14.22 -7.54
N LEU A 108 6.50 12.95 -7.84
CA LEU A 108 7.05 12.26 -9.01
C LEU A 108 5.98 11.37 -9.70
N THR A 109 6.36 10.72 -10.78
CA THR A 109 5.50 9.71 -11.41
C THR A 109 5.78 8.36 -10.78
N TYR A 110 4.86 7.89 -9.96
CA TYR A 110 4.90 6.56 -9.37
C TYR A 110 4.50 5.52 -10.41
N THR A 111 5.40 4.59 -10.69
CA THR A 111 5.18 3.50 -11.65
C THR A 111 5.47 2.16 -10.99
N ASN A 112 4.95 1.07 -11.57
CA ASN A 112 5.30 -0.29 -11.13
C ASN A 112 6.81 -0.52 -11.09
N TYR A 113 7.54 -0.09 -12.14
CA TYR A 113 9.01 -0.24 -12.19
C TYR A 113 9.75 0.51 -11.10
N LEU A 114 9.22 1.66 -10.66
CA LEU A 114 9.77 2.39 -9.50
C LEU A 114 9.76 1.51 -8.25
N TYR A 115 8.66 0.80 -8.01
CA TYR A 115 8.53 -0.07 -6.85
C TYR A 115 9.29 -1.38 -6.99
N VAL A 116 9.38 -1.94 -8.19
CA VAL A 116 10.27 -3.09 -8.48
C VAL A 116 11.71 -2.74 -8.14
N GLN A 117 12.17 -1.56 -8.58
CA GLN A 117 13.51 -1.08 -8.25
C GLN A 117 13.66 -0.85 -6.74
N LEU A 118 12.68 -0.23 -6.07
CA LEU A 118 12.69 -0.03 -4.64
C LEU A 118 12.86 -1.34 -3.87
N LEU A 119 12.03 -2.36 -4.18
CA LEU A 119 12.13 -3.65 -3.48
C LEU A 119 13.45 -4.35 -3.77
N THR A 120 13.93 -4.35 -5.02
CA THR A 120 15.22 -4.92 -5.39
C THR A 120 16.37 -4.25 -4.63
N ASP A 121 16.41 -2.91 -4.62
CA ASP A 121 17.45 -2.14 -3.94
C ASP A 121 17.38 -2.31 -2.42
N PHE A 122 16.17 -2.37 -1.84
CA PHE A 122 15.96 -2.59 -0.42
C PHE A 122 16.47 -3.97 0.00
N ILE A 123 16.11 -5.02 -0.74
CA ILE A 123 16.58 -6.38 -0.42
C ILE A 123 18.09 -6.45 -0.52
N LYS A 124 18.69 -5.90 -1.58
CA LYS A 124 20.17 -5.95 -1.79
C LYS A 124 20.96 -5.12 -0.77
N ASN A 125 20.46 -3.93 -0.42
CA ASN A 125 21.23 -2.97 0.37
C ASN A 125 20.90 -2.98 1.86
N VAL A 126 19.69 -3.39 2.26
CA VAL A 126 19.24 -3.38 3.66
C VAL A 126 19.14 -4.78 4.24
N ILE A 127 18.58 -5.74 3.50
CA ILE A 127 18.49 -7.13 3.94
C ILE A 127 19.82 -7.84 3.68
N GLY A 128 20.36 -7.74 2.47
CA GLY A 128 21.68 -8.23 2.09
C GLY A 128 21.73 -9.73 1.72
N GLU A 129 20.58 -10.40 1.74
CA GLU A 129 20.45 -11.81 1.41
C GLU A 129 19.10 -12.12 0.76
N LYS A 130 18.96 -13.28 0.15
CA LYS A 130 17.71 -13.75 -0.45
C LYS A 130 16.65 -13.88 0.63
N THR A 131 15.44 -13.34 0.39
CA THR A 131 14.39 -13.21 1.40
C THR A 131 13.06 -13.80 0.95
N ASP A 132 12.30 -14.33 1.90
CA ASP A 132 10.89 -14.60 1.70
C ASP A 132 10.11 -13.29 1.67
N ILE A 133 9.10 -13.20 0.81
CA ILE A 133 8.27 -11.99 0.71
C ILE A 133 6.80 -12.32 0.96
N ILE A 134 6.15 -11.50 1.79
CA ILE A 134 4.70 -11.49 1.97
C ILE A 134 4.18 -10.13 1.53
N SER A 135 3.26 -10.11 0.58
CA SER A 135 2.70 -8.86 0.05
C SER A 135 1.17 -8.92 -0.08
N THR A 136 0.53 -7.76 0.05
CA THR A 136 -0.93 -7.63 0.01
C THR A 136 -1.40 -6.83 -1.19
N GLY A 137 -2.60 -7.13 -1.68
CA GLY A 137 -3.33 -6.34 -2.65
C GLY A 137 -2.56 -6.01 -3.92
N HIS A 138 -2.48 -4.74 -4.25
CA HIS A 138 -1.78 -4.23 -5.43
C HIS A 138 -0.26 -4.48 -5.40
N SER A 139 0.35 -4.54 -4.20
CA SER A 139 1.78 -4.84 -4.06
C SER A 139 2.15 -6.27 -4.47
N ALA A 140 1.19 -7.18 -4.56
CA ALA A 140 1.40 -8.55 -5.03
C ALA A 140 2.01 -8.59 -6.44
N SER A 141 1.49 -7.77 -7.35
CA SER A 141 2.01 -7.67 -8.72
C SER A 141 3.44 -7.13 -8.76
N ILE A 142 3.80 -6.23 -7.84
CA ILE A 142 5.14 -5.67 -7.72
C ILE A 142 6.12 -6.73 -7.20
N ALA A 143 5.72 -7.52 -6.20
CA ALA A 143 6.55 -8.63 -5.67
C ALA A 143 6.85 -9.67 -6.76
N LEU A 144 5.84 -10.06 -7.54
CA LEU A 144 6.01 -10.96 -8.68
C LEU A 144 6.94 -10.38 -9.75
N MET A 145 6.77 -9.12 -10.11
CA MET A 145 7.67 -8.45 -11.06
C MET A 145 9.10 -8.35 -10.54
N THR A 146 9.29 -8.12 -9.25
CA THR A 146 10.61 -8.04 -8.61
C THR A 146 11.31 -9.39 -8.72
N CYS A 147 10.63 -10.48 -8.40
CA CYS A 147 11.15 -11.84 -8.53
C CYS A 147 11.49 -12.18 -10.00
N ALA A 148 10.58 -11.89 -10.93
CA ALA A 148 10.79 -12.16 -12.36
C ALA A 148 11.92 -11.31 -12.98
N ASN A 149 12.23 -10.14 -12.41
CA ASN A 149 13.30 -9.26 -12.87
C ASN A 149 14.68 -9.68 -12.33
N ASP A 150 14.70 -10.21 -11.09
CA ASP A 150 15.91 -10.68 -10.42
C ASP A 150 15.56 -11.83 -9.46
N ASP A 151 15.83 -13.05 -9.88
CA ASP A 151 15.54 -14.29 -9.14
C ASP A 151 16.46 -14.52 -7.94
N THR A 152 17.49 -13.70 -7.81
CA THR A 152 18.46 -13.79 -6.69
C THR A 152 17.98 -13.10 -5.41
N VAL A 153 16.94 -12.24 -5.48
CA VAL A 153 16.52 -11.41 -4.34
C VAL A 153 15.37 -12.03 -3.52
N ILE A 154 14.46 -12.78 -4.16
CA ILE A 154 13.29 -13.37 -3.49
C ILE A 154 13.40 -14.89 -3.52
N ASP A 155 13.15 -15.54 -2.36
CA ASP A 155 13.14 -16.99 -2.25
C ASP A 155 11.73 -17.56 -2.46
N ARG A 156 10.82 -17.32 -1.54
CA ARG A 156 9.42 -17.76 -1.61
C ARG A 156 8.48 -16.56 -1.57
N ILE A 157 7.34 -16.70 -2.23
CA ILE A 157 6.37 -15.61 -2.38
C ILE A 157 5.05 -16.03 -1.74
N LEU A 158 4.54 -15.22 -0.81
CA LEU A 158 3.20 -15.33 -0.27
C LEU A 158 2.41 -14.06 -0.59
N LEU A 159 1.27 -14.21 -1.24
CA LEU A 159 0.38 -13.11 -1.62
C LEU A 159 -0.91 -13.18 -0.80
N ILE A 160 -1.35 -12.05 -0.29
CA ILE A 160 -2.62 -11.95 0.44
C ILE A 160 -3.59 -11.09 -0.37
N ASN A 161 -4.71 -11.67 -0.79
CA ASN A 161 -5.72 -11.00 -1.61
C ASN A 161 -5.10 -10.20 -2.77
N PRO A 162 -4.33 -10.84 -3.67
CA PRO A 162 -3.75 -10.13 -4.81
C PRO A 162 -4.85 -9.52 -5.67
N GLU A 163 -4.57 -8.35 -6.26
CA GLU A 163 -5.45 -7.74 -7.26
C GLU A 163 -5.66 -8.68 -8.45
N SER A 164 -6.84 -8.62 -9.08
CA SER A 164 -7.08 -9.45 -10.28
C SER A 164 -6.08 -9.11 -11.39
N ILE A 165 -5.63 -10.13 -12.15
CA ILE A 165 -4.71 -9.92 -13.27
C ILE A 165 -5.31 -8.96 -14.31
N ILE A 166 -6.63 -8.98 -14.48
CA ILE A 166 -7.35 -8.10 -15.41
C ILE A 166 -7.25 -6.65 -14.94
N ASP A 167 -7.46 -6.38 -13.66
CA ASP A 167 -7.38 -5.02 -13.10
C ASP A 167 -5.94 -4.51 -13.08
N ALA A 168 -5.00 -5.34 -12.66
CA ALA A 168 -3.57 -5.06 -12.67
C ALA A 168 -3.01 -4.76 -14.08
N SER A 169 -3.65 -5.26 -15.15
CA SER A 169 -3.22 -5.03 -16.53
C SER A 169 -3.78 -3.76 -17.17
N LYS A 170 -4.67 -3.02 -16.48
CA LYS A 170 -5.23 -1.77 -17.02
C LYS A 170 -4.14 -0.72 -17.23
N THR A 171 -4.12 -0.13 -18.42
CA THR A 171 -3.12 0.89 -18.81
C THR A 171 -3.66 2.31 -18.66
N PRO A 172 -2.79 3.31 -18.46
CA PRO A 172 -3.18 4.72 -18.41
C PRO A 172 -3.86 5.18 -19.72
N LYS A 173 -5.04 5.81 -19.61
CA LYS A 173 -5.73 6.43 -20.74
C LYS A 173 -5.48 7.94 -20.76
N HIS A 174 -5.80 8.61 -21.87
CA HIS A 174 -5.52 10.05 -22.04
C HIS A 174 -6.17 10.91 -20.93
N TYR A 175 -7.42 10.64 -20.55
CA TYR A 175 -8.11 11.39 -19.49
C TYR A 175 -7.49 11.20 -18.11
N ASN A 176 -6.83 10.07 -17.86
CA ASN A 176 -6.13 9.79 -16.61
C ASN A 176 -4.99 10.80 -16.36
N LYS A 177 -4.32 11.26 -17.43
CA LYS A 177 -3.28 12.29 -17.33
C LYS A 177 -3.84 13.62 -16.83
N VAL A 178 -5.05 13.98 -17.26
CA VAL A 178 -5.73 15.21 -16.81
C VAL A 178 -6.10 15.10 -15.32
N LEU A 179 -6.68 13.96 -14.91
CA LEU A 179 -7.00 13.69 -13.50
C LEU A 179 -5.74 13.78 -12.63
N LYS A 180 -4.66 13.14 -13.05
CA LYS A 180 -3.36 13.22 -12.35
C LYS A 180 -2.90 14.68 -12.22
N TYR A 181 -2.94 15.45 -13.30
CA TYR A 181 -2.54 16.86 -13.28
C TYR A 181 -3.35 17.66 -12.25
N ILE A 182 -4.68 17.51 -12.22
CA ILE A 182 -5.56 18.21 -11.28
C ILE A 182 -5.22 17.84 -9.83
N LEU A 183 -5.09 16.55 -9.52
CA LEU A 183 -4.77 16.06 -8.17
C LEU A 183 -3.39 16.51 -7.69
N CYS A 184 -2.44 16.67 -8.60
CA CYS A 184 -1.09 17.15 -8.25
C CYS A 184 -1.02 18.67 -8.03
N THR A 185 -2.05 19.45 -8.38
CA THR A 185 -2.04 20.91 -8.14
C THR A 185 -2.00 21.22 -6.64
N PRO A 186 -1.23 22.24 -6.23
CA PRO A 186 -1.24 22.68 -4.83
C PRO A 186 -2.61 23.27 -4.46
N ILE A 187 -2.97 23.23 -3.19
CA ILE A 187 -4.21 23.73 -2.57
C ILE A 187 -5.47 23.04 -3.11
N ILE A 188 -5.79 23.17 -4.41
CA ILE A 188 -7.00 22.61 -5.02
C ILE A 188 -6.90 21.09 -5.09
N GLY A 189 -5.79 20.55 -5.59
CA GLY A 189 -5.56 19.10 -5.64
C GLY A 189 -5.53 18.48 -4.25
N THR A 190 -4.92 19.15 -3.27
CA THR A 190 -4.95 18.73 -1.87
C THR A 190 -6.38 18.72 -1.31
N PHE A 191 -7.17 19.73 -1.61
CA PHE A 191 -8.57 19.79 -1.18
C PHE A 191 -9.40 18.65 -1.79
N ILE A 192 -9.27 18.42 -3.08
CA ILE A 192 -9.96 17.30 -3.77
C ILE A 192 -9.51 15.96 -3.16
N TYR A 193 -8.21 15.78 -2.95
CA TYR A 193 -7.68 14.58 -2.31
C TYR A 193 -8.28 14.36 -0.91
N ASN A 194 -8.34 15.40 -0.07
CA ASN A 194 -8.92 15.32 1.27
C ASN A 194 -10.41 14.96 1.27
N LEU A 195 -11.14 15.29 0.21
CA LEU A 195 -12.54 14.86 0.06
C LEU A 195 -12.64 13.39 -0.39
N LEU A 196 -11.75 12.95 -1.31
CA LEU A 196 -11.75 11.60 -1.86
C LEU A 196 -11.20 10.57 -0.86
N VAL A 197 -10.28 11.00 0.02
CA VAL A 197 -9.60 10.16 1.02
C VAL A 197 -9.91 10.71 2.42
N SER A 198 -11.20 10.98 2.67
CA SER A 198 -11.67 11.44 3.99
C SER A 198 -11.78 10.27 4.97
N LYS A 199 -11.77 10.61 6.28
CA LYS A 199 -11.98 9.60 7.34
C LYS A 199 -13.25 8.78 7.10
N ASP A 200 -14.37 9.43 6.72
CA ASP A 200 -15.65 8.76 6.50
C ASP A 200 -15.57 7.76 5.33
N ARG A 201 -14.84 8.11 4.26
CA ARG A 201 -14.59 7.20 3.13
C ARG A 201 -13.73 6.01 3.52
N ILE A 202 -12.71 6.23 4.34
CA ILE A 202 -11.86 5.15 4.84
C ILE A 202 -12.68 4.23 5.76
N GLU A 203 -13.52 4.79 6.63
CA GLU A 203 -14.42 4.03 7.50
C GLU A 203 -15.46 3.23 6.69
N GLU A 204 -16.02 3.81 5.64
CA GLU A 204 -16.89 3.12 4.69
C GLU A 204 -16.18 1.91 4.08
N ASN A 205 -14.95 2.06 3.58
CA ASN A 205 -14.15 0.95 3.04
C ASN A 205 -13.89 -0.14 4.10
N PHE A 206 -13.66 0.23 5.36
CA PHE A 206 -13.51 -0.73 6.46
C PHE A 206 -14.77 -1.56 6.65
N MET A 207 -15.94 -0.96 6.51
CA MET A 207 -17.23 -1.63 6.66
C MET A 207 -17.64 -2.43 5.42
N THR A 208 -17.37 -1.93 4.21
CA THR A 208 -17.82 -2.60 2.98
C THR A 208 -16.85 -3.64 2.48
N ASP A 209 -15.54 -3.32 2.44
CA ASP A 209 -14.56 -4.06 1.65
C ASP A 209 -13.47 -4.73 2.50
N TYR A 210 -13.03 -4.11 3.61
CA TYR A 210 -11.85 -4.56 4.32
C TYR A 210 -12.13 -5.64 5.37
N PHE A 211 -13.27 -5.55 6.07
CA PHE A 211 -13.64 -6.48 7.13
C PHE A 211 -14.99 -7.13 6.87
N TYR A 212 -15.07 -8.43 7.08
CA TYR A 212 -16.31 -9.20 7.07
C TYR A 212 -17.12 -8.92 8.36
N ASP A 213 -16.43 -8.98 9.49
CA ASP A 213 -16.99 -8.69 10.81
C ASP A 213 -16.53 -7.30 11.28
N HIS A 214 -17.45 -6.35 11.27
CA HIS A 214 -17.19 -4.96 11.64
C HIS A 214 -16.78 -4.78 13.11
N CYS A 215 -17.03 -5.78 13.97
CA CYS A 215 -16.59 -5.74 15.38
C CYS A 215 -15.10 -6.03 15.54
N LYS A 216 -14.43 -6.55 14.51
CA LYS A 216 -13.01 -6.93 14.57
C LYS A 216 -12.04 -5.80 14.31
N PHE A 217 -12.43 -4.74 13.62
CA PHE A 217 -11.56 -3.58 13.49
C PHE A 217 -11.72 -2.63 14.68
N ARG A 218 -10.60 -2.10 15.15
CA ARG A 218 -10.57 -1.16 16.27
C ARG A 218 -10.51 0.27 15.73
N LYS A 219 -10.97 1.23 16.52
CA LYS A 219 -10.82 2.66 16.22
C LYS A 219 -9.37 3.06 15.90
N ARG A 220 -8.41 2.37 16.54
CA ARG A 220 -6.99 2.59 16.29
C ARG A 220 -6.56 2.12 14.90
N ASP A 221 -7.14 1.02 14.39
CA ASP A 221 -6.85 0.51 13.05
C ASP A 221 -7.32 1.53 12.00
N LEU A 222 -8.54 2.07 12.14
CA LEU A 222 -9.04 3.16 11.30
C LEU A 222 -8.17 4.42 11.39
N ALA A 223 -7.80 4.82 12.62
CA ALA A 223 -7.01 6.02 12.82
C ALA A 223 -5.61 5.91 12.20
N ALA A 224 -4.99 4.72 12.21
CA ALA A 224 -3.70 4.48 11.54
C ALA A 224 -3.78 4.67 10.01
N TYR A 225 -4.87 4.19 9.38
CA TYR A 225 -5.11 4.38 7.94
C TYR A 225 -5.39 5.85 7.59
N VAL A 226 -6.13 6.55 8.43
CA VAL A 226 -6.36 8.00 8.27
C VAL A 226 -5.05 8.76 8.40
N GLU A 227 -4.22 8.44 9.39
CA GLU A 227 -2.92 9.09 9.59
C GLU A 227 -1.98 8.82 8.40
N ALA A 228 -1.89 7.57 7.92
CA ALA A 228 -1.07 7.22 6.76
C ALA A 228 -1.45 8.05 5.52
N SER A 229 -2.75 8.20 5.26
CA SER A 229 -3.25 8.94 4.11
C SER A 229 -2.93 10.43 4.16
N GLN A 230 -2.88 11.03 5.36
CA GLN A 230 -2.73 12.46 5.55
C GLN A 230 -1.30 12.88 5.94
N SER A 231 -0.42 11.94 6.27
CA SER A 231 0.97 12.23 6.63
C SER A 231 1.68 13.08 5.57
N GLU A 232 2.75 13.81 5.96
CA GLU A 232 3.47 14.75 5.11
C GLU A 232 2.57 15.79 4.42
N LYS A 233 1.60 16.36 5.16
CA LYS A 233 0.70 17.40 4.65
C LYS A 233 -0.13 16.96 3.46
N SER A 234 -0.65 15.73 3.50
CA SER A 234 -1.46 15.11 2.43
C SER A 234 -0.70 14.96 1.10
N HIS A 235 0.62 14.77 1.15
CA HIS A 235 1.43 14.51 -0.04
C HIS A 235 1.14 13.13 -0.66
N GLY A 236 0.48 12.23 0.04
CA GLY A 236 -0.06 10.99 -0.51
C GLY A 236 -0.88 11.19 -1.79
N ARG A 237 -1.41 12.42 -2.04
CA ARG A 237 -2.11 12.77 -3.27
C ARG A 237 -1.30 12.52 -4.54
N TYR A 238 0.03 12.58 -4.47
CA TYR A 238 0.88 12.32 -5.64
C TYR A 238 0.84 10.83 -6.03
N LEU A 239 0.95 9.94 -5.05
CA LEU A 239 0.76 8.51 -5.28
C LEU A 239 -0.69 8.22 -5.69
N TYR A 240 -1.69 8.75 -4.97
CA TYR A 240 -3.10 8.58 -5.27
C TYR A 240 -3.45 8.94 -6.72
N ALA A 241 -2.92 10.06 -7.20
CA ALA A 241 -3.09 10.50 -8.59
C ALA A 241 -2.54 9.48 -9.60
N ASN A 242 -1.45 8.78 -9.27
CA ASN A 242 -0.86 7.76 -10.14
C ASN A 242 -1.64 6.44 -10.08
N ILE A 243 -2.11 6.02 -8.89
CA ILE A 243 -2.98 4.83 -8.72
C ILE A 243 -4.27 5.02 -9.52
N CYS A 244 -5.01 6.11 -9.30
CA CYS A 244 -6.25 6.41 -10.03
C CYS A 244 -6.05 6.54 -11.56
N SER A 245 -4.82 6.76 -11.97
CA SER A 245 -4.44 6.89 -13.38
C SER A 245 -3.81 5.64 -13.98
N ASN A 246 -3.80 4.53 -13.24
CA ASN A 246 -3.23 3.22 -13.63
C ASN A 246 -1.72 3.26 -13.98
N PHE A 247 -0.96 4.24 -13.46
CA PHE A 247 0.49 4.28 -13.71
C PHE A 247 1.26 3.26 -12.87
N THR A 248 0.68 2.82 -11.75
CA THR A 248 1.26 1.81 -10.85
C THR A 248 0.92 0.38 -11.27
N ASN A 249 -0.04 0.21 -12.18
CA ASN A 249 -0.52 -1.09 -12.62
C ASN A 249 0.57 -1.89 -13.34
N ALA A 250 0.54 -3.20 -13.16
CA ALA A 250 1.56 -4.12 -13.65
C ALA A 250 0.91 -5.35 -14.32
N ASN A 251 1.14 -5.54 -15.60
CA ASN A 251 0.74 -6.77 -16.27
C ASN A 251 1.71 -7.91 -15.89
N VAL A 252 1.25 -8.80 -15.01
CA VAL A 252 2.07 -9.90 -14.48
C VAL A 252 2.06 -11.16 -15.32
N LEU A 253 1.25 -11.26 -16.39
CA LEU A 253 1.14 -12.47 -17.20
C LEU A 253 2.48 -12.96 -17.74
N ASN A 254 3.28 -12.04 -18.29
CA ASN A 254 4.62 -12.37 -18.80
C ASN A 254 5.65 -12.61 -17.70
N CYS A 255 5.37 -12.18 -16.47
CA CYS A 255 6.25 -12.40 -15.34
C CYS A 255 6.04 -13.78 -14.72
N LEU A 256 4.79 -14.22 -14.56
CA LEU A 256 4.46 -15.52 -13.98
C LEU A 256 5.15 -16.69 -14.67
N SER A 257 5.25 -16.64 -16.00
CA SER A 257 5.94 -17.69 -16.78
C SER A 257 7.47 -17.74 -16.60
N LYS A 258 8.05 -16.77 -15.90
CA LYS A 258 9.50 -16.67 -15.64
C LYS A 258 9.86 -16.93 -14.20
N ILE A 259 8.88 -17.16 -13.35
CA ILE A 259 9.08 -17.38 -11.91
C ILE A 259 9.09 -18.88 -11.65
N ASP A 260 10.23 -19.38 -11.22
CA ASP A 260 10.40 -20.77 -10.78
C ASP A 260 10.23 -20.92 -9.25
N ASN A 261 10.11 -19.79 -8.54
CA ASN A 261 9.94 -19.75 -7.11
C ASN A 261 8.55 -20.23 -6.70
N SER A 262 8.44 -20.84 -5.51
CA SER A 262 7.14 -21.21 -4.94
C SER A 262 6.28 -19.99 -4.65
N ILE A 263 5.01 -20.03 -5.06
CA ILE A 263 4.03 -18.99 -4.84
C ILE A 263 2.83 -19.58 -4.09
N PHE A 264 2.45 -18.93 -3.01
CA PHE A 264 1.28 -19.26 -2.20
C PHE A 264 0.35 -18.06 -2.11
N ILE A 265 -0.96 -18.28 -2.18
CA ILE A 265 -1.96 -17.22 -2.10
C ILE A 265 -2.91 -17.49 -0.94
N ILE A 266 -3.06 -16.51 -0.06
CA ILE A 266 -4.10 -16.48 0.97
C ILE A 266 -5.20 -15.54 0.51
N VAL A 267 -6.46 -16.00 0.57
CA VAL A 267 -7.62 -15.18 0.24
C VAL A 267 -8.64 -15.15 1.37
N GLY A 268 -9.24 -14.01 1.59
CA GLY A 268 -10.42 -13.86 2.42
C GLY A 268 -11.68 -14.19 1.60
N ASN A 269 -12.40 -15.27 1.94
CA ASN A 269 -13.54 -15.74 1.14
C ASN A 269 -14.86 -14.98 1.40
N GLY A 270 -14.85 -13.98 2.27
CA GLY A 270 -16.00 -13.11 2.51
C GLY A 270 -16.34 -12.18 1.34
N ASN A 271 -15.43 -12.04 0.37
CA ASN A 271 -15.68 -11.42 -0.93
C ASN A 271 -15.29 -12.40 -2.05
N PRO A 272 -16.27 -12.89 -2.87
CA PRO A 272 -15.99 -13.83 -3.95
C PRO A 272 -14.99 -13.33 -5.00
N GLU A 273 -14.82 -12.02 -5.15
CA GLU A 273 -13.87 -11.43 -6.10
C GLU A 273 -12.42 -11.79 -5.76
N HIS A 274 -12.09 -11.98 -4.46
CA HIS A 274 -10.75 -12.39 -4.05
C HIS A 274 -10.42 -13.81 -4.50
N SER A 275 -11.35 -14.77 -4.31
CA SER A 275 -11.18 -16.16 -4.78
C SER A 275 -11.10 -16.21 -6.30
N LEU A 276 -11.90 -15.38 -7.00
CA LEU A 276 -11.84 -15.27 -8.46
C LEU A 276 -10.50 -14.70 -8.93
N ALA A 277 -9.99 -13.66 -8.27
CA ALA A 277 -8.69 -13.09 -8.56
C ALA A 277 -7.57 -14.13 -8.37
N ALA A 278 -7.54 -14.84 -7.24
CA ALA A 278 -6.56 -15.89 -6.98
C ALA A 278 -6.60 -17.02 -8.03
N SER A 279 -7.81 -17.42 -8.44
CA SER A 279 -7.99 -18.42 -9.50
C SER A 279 -7.41 -17.98 -10.85
N GLN A 280 -7.37 -16.68 -11.16
CA GLN A 280 -6.70 -16.19 -12.36
C GLN A 280 -5.20 -16.48 -12.34
N TYR A 281 -4.54 -16.30 -11.18
CA TYR A 281 -3.11 -16.64 -11.02
C TYR A 281 -2.87 -18.14 -11.17
N GLN A 282 -3.66 -18.97 -10.49
CA GLN A 282 -3.53 -20.43 -10.55
C GLN A 282 -3.80 -20.98 -11.97
N ASN A 283 -4.72 -20.37 -12.72
CA ASN A 283 -4.97 -20.73 -14.12
C ASN A 283 -3.75 -20.44 -15.02
N GLN A 284 -2.94 -19.43 -14.69
CA GLN A 284 -1.71 -19.12 -15.43
C GLN A 284 -0.52 -19.97 -14.98
N LEU A 285 -0.44 -20.28 -13.69
CA LEU A 285 0.60 -21.09 -13.10
C LEU A 285 -0.03 -22.11 -12.14
N PRO A 286 -0.36 -23.33 -12.61
CA PRO A 286 -1.04 -24.35 -11.82
C PRO A 286 -0.33 -24.81 -10.53
N ALA A 287 0.98 -24.52 -10.42
CA ALA A 287 1.75 -24.79 -9.21
C ALA A 287 1.43 -23.86 -8.04
N ILE A 288 0.65 -22.79 -8.25
CA ILE A 288 0.23 -21.88 -7.19
C ILE A 288 -0.77 -22.59 -6.28
N GLU A 289 -0.46 -22.62 -4.99
CA GLU A 289 -1.37 -23.09 -3.95
C GLU A 289 -2.21 -21.94 -3.40
N ILE A 290 -3.50 -22.20 -3.18
CA ILE A 290 -4.45 -21.21 -2.66
C ILE A 290 -5.05 -21.73 -1.36
N CYS A 291 -5.04 -20.88 -0.32
CA CYS A 291 -5.74 -21.10 0.93
C CYS A 291 -6.81 -20.03 1.15
N GLU A 292 -8.03 -20.46 1.49
CA GLU A 292 -9.13 -19.57 1.81
C GLU A 292 -9.32 -19.44 3.33
N ILE A 293 -9.36 -18.20 3.82
CA ILE A 293 -9.67 -17.90 5.22
C ILE A 293 -11.13 -17.48 5.32
N ASN A 294 -11.91 -18.29 6.04
CA ASN A 294 -13.35 -18.10 6.16
C ASN A 294 -13.71 -16.83 6.92
N LYS A 295 -14.79 -16.18 6.49
CA LYS A 295 -15.36 -14.99 7.14
C LYS A 295 -14.32 -13.87 7.33
N THR A 296 -13.50 -13.66 6.32
CA THR A 296 -12.60 -12.51 6.20
C THR A 296 -12.72 -11.89 4.82
N LYS A 297 -12.43 -10.60 4.71
CA LYS A 297 -12.41 -9.89 3.43
C LYS A 297 -10.96 -9.48 3.06
N TYR A 298 -10.75 -8.20 2.73
CA TYR A 298 -9.50 -7.71 2.12
C TYR A 298 -8.28 -7.80 3.04
N LEU A 299 -8.47 -7.65 4.37
CA LEU A 299 -7.38 -7.61 5.35
C LEU A 299 -7.41 -8.81 6.33
N PRO A 300 -7.31 -10.07 5.85
CA PRO A 300 -7.35 -11.25 6.73
C PRO A 300 -6.25 -11.21 7.79
N GLN A 301 -5.07 -10.64 7.52
CA GLN A 301 -3.98 -10.47 8.49
C GLN A 301 -4.35 -9.56 9.68
N LEU A 302 -5.34 -8.69 9.52
CA LEU A 302 -5.92 -7.90 10.60
C LEU A 302 -7.19 -8.50 11.19
N GLU A 303 -7.96 -9.23 10.39
CA GLU A 303 -9.25 -9.78 10.78
C GLU A 303 -9.17 -11.16 11.44
N ALA A 304 -8.33 -12.04 10.92
CA ALA A 304 -8.08 -13.40 11.42
C ALA A 304 -6.56 -13.68 11.50
N PRO A 305 -5.81 -12.93 12.33
CA PRO A 305 -4.35 -12.99 12.34
C PRO A 305 -3.81 -14.38 12.70
N THR A 306 -4.50 -15.13 13.55
CA THR A 306 -4.10 -16.50 13.93
C THR A 306 -4.12 -17.44 12.74
N ASP A 307 -5.21 -17.43 11.97
CA ASP A 307 -5.39 -18.32 10.82
C ASP A 307 -4.37 -17.96 9.71
N VAL A 308 -4.15 -16.66 9.47
CA VAL A 308 -3.13 -16.20 8.53
C VAL A 308 -1.74 -16.64 8.97
N LEU A 309 -1.41 -16.48 10.25
CA LEU A 309 -0.11 -16.84 10.81
C LEU A 309 0.17 -18.34 10.72
N GLU A 310 -0.84 -19.19 10.99
CA GLU A 310 -0.72 -20.64 10.84
C GLU A 310 -0.39 -21.03 9.40
N ASN A 311 -1.08 -20.47 8.42
CA ASN A 311 -0.81 -20.72 7.00
C ASN A 311 0.57 -20.21 6.57
N ILE A 312 1.00 -19.04 7.06
CA ILE A 312 2.36 -18.52 6.80
C ILE A 312 3.41 -19.51 7.35
N LYS A 313 3.22 -20.00 8.58
CA LYS A 313 4.14 -20.94 9.21
C LYS A 313 4.24 -22.27 8.48
N ILE A 314 3.10 -22.79 8.02
CA ILE A 314 3.05 -24.03 7.25
C ILE A 314 3.81 -23.85 5.92
N TYR A 315 3.50 -22.78 5.19
CA TYR A 315 4.08 -22.54 3.87
C TYR A 315 5.59 -22.25 3.91
N PHE A 316 6.05 -21.53 4.92
CA PHE A 316 7.48 -21.22 5.08
C PHE A 316 8.23 -22.20 5.96
N ASP A 317 7.63 -23.36 6.32
CA ASP A 317 8.21 -24.37 7.21
C ASP A 317 8.76 -23.78 8.52
N LEU A 318 8.06 -22.79 9.07
CA LEU A 318 8.44 -22.13 10.31
C LEU A 318 7.95 -22.93 11.54
N THR A 319 8.29 -24.21 11.61
CA THR A 319 8.00 -25.04 12.78
C THR A 319 8.86 -24.58 13.95
N ALA A 320 8.20 -24.37 15.11
CA ALA A 320 8.85 -23.96 16.35
C ALA A 320 9.76 -25.06 16.91
#